data_bfb93e2be40d352863eae979fd684b28
#
_entry.id   bfb93e2be40d352863eae979fd684b28
#
_cell.length_a   1.000
_cell.length_b   1.000
_cell.length_c   1.000
_cell.angle_alpha   90.00
_cell.angle_beta   90.00
_cell.angle_gamma   90.00
#
_symmetry.space_group_name_H-M   'P 1'
#
loop_
_entity.id
_entity.type
_entity.pdbx_description
1 polymer ?
#
loop_
_entity_poly.entity_id
_entity_poly.type
_entity_poly.pdbx_seq_one_letter_code
_entity_poly.pdbx_strand_id
1 'polypeptide(L)'
;MNWHLRGVVLPGTESVNLWVAGGVISREPVAGAETLVREGWIMPGLVDAHCHIGLGRSGAVDRATAVKQAVADRDSGVLLVRDAGVPGDTRWLDARPDLPRIVRAGRHIARPGRYISNFAVEITPADLAGEVAVQARAGDGWVKLVGDWIDRRHGDLAPLWPPDVARAAIEQAHELGARVTAHCFAEQSVAELVAAGIDGIEHGTGLRPEVIESMAARQVALVPTMTNLVNFPKFAAAGETKYPSYAAHMRMLHERRLSVLAAAREAGVPIYAGTDAGGSLGHGRIAEEARLLAGLGGNEFALGAISWRAREWLGAPGLAAGQPADLVVYDSDPRRDLRVLGHPRLIVLRGQPVRG
;
A
#
# COMPACT_ATOMS: atom_id res chain seq x y z
N MET A 1 -20.72 24.14 -1.27
CA MET A 1 -21.41 23.92 0.01
C MET A 1 -20.39 23.87 1.12
N ASN A 2 -20.77 24.32 2.33
CA ASN A 2 -19.91 24.27 3.50
C ASN A 2 -20.48 23.26 4.49
N TRP A 3 -19.59 22.54 5.16
CA TRP A 3 -20.00 21.47 6.09
C TRP A 3 -19.43 21.70 7.48
N HIS A 4 -20.17 21.25 8.48
CA HIS A 4 -19.73 21.22 9.86
C HIS A 4 -19.76 19.76 10.37
N LEU A 5 -18.70 19.36 11.05
CA LEU A 5 -18.56 18.06 11.69
C LEU A 5 -18.05 18.27 13.13
N ARG A 6 -18.63 17.55 14.08
CA ARG A 6 -18.12 17.50 15.45
C ARG A 6 -17.83 16.05 15.84
N GLY A 7 -16.66 15.79 16.40
CA GLY A 7 -16.26 14.45 16.83
C GLY A 7 -14.82 14.38 17.30
N VAL A 8 -14.42 13.19 17.72
CA VAL A 8 -13.03 12.91 18.09
C VAL A 8 -12.20 12.68 16.82
N VAL A 9 -11.22 13.52 16.58
CA VAL A 9 -10.30 13.39 15.43
C VAL A 9 -9.12 12.55 15.84
N LEU A 10 -9.01 11.33 15.30
CA LEU A 10 -7.92 10.40 15.61
C LEU A 10 -6.58 10.87 14.99
N PRO A 11 -5.46 10.63 15.69
CA PRO A 11 -5.27 9.86 16.93
C PRO A 11 -5.62 10.61 18.22
N GLY A 12 -6.12 11.86 18.16
CA GLY A 12 -6.52 12.63 19.32
C GLY A 12 -7.63 11.97 20.15
N THR A 13 -7.88 12.53 21.33
CA THR A 13 -8.85 11.98 22.29
C THR A 13 -10.02 12.92 22.57
N GLU A 14 -9.90 14.18 22.18
CA GLU A 14 -10.91 15.20 22.45
C GLU A 14 -11.83 15.42 21.26
N SER A 15 -13.11 15.67 21.55
CA SER A 15 -14.07 16.08 20.53
C SER A 15 -13.82 17.51 20.12
N VAL A 16 -13.67 17.72 18.83
CA VAL A 16 -13.43 19.05 18.22
C VAL A 16 -14.46 19.35 17.13
N ASN A 17 -14.61 20.61 16.82
CA ASN A 17 -15.36 21.05 15.65
C ASN A 17 -14.42 21.20 14.45
N LEU A 18 -14.88 20.72 13.31
CA LEU A 18 -14.27 20.88 12.01
C LEU A 18 -15.27 21.51 11.06
N TRP A 19 -14.83 22.47 10.27
CA TRP A 19 -15.59 22.98 9.14
C TRP A 19 -14.87 22.64 7.85
N VAL A 20 -15.65 22.49 6.79
CA VAL A 20 -15.14 22.28 5.43
C VAL A 20 -15.72 23.40 4.56
N ALA A 21 -14.85 24.20 3.99
CA ALA A 21 -15.23 25.28 3.08
C ALA A 21 -14.30 25.27 1.87
N GLY A 22 -14.86 25.33 0.66
CA GLY A 22 -14.04 25.27 -0.56
C GLY A 22 -13.21 23.99 -0.70
N GLY A 23 -13.64 22.90 -0.06
CA GLY A 23 -12.93 21.61 -0.10
C GLY A 23 -11.80 21.44 0.92
N VAL A 24 -11.54 22.46 1.76
CA VAL A 24 -10.47 22.44 2.76
C VAL A 24 -10.99 22.49 4.20
N ILE A 25 -10.21 21.99 5.13
CA ILE A 25 -10.50 21.99 6.57
C ILE A 25 -10.32 23.42 7.14
N SER A 26 -11.28 23.85 7.97
CA SER A 26 -11.17 25.02 8.84
C SER A 26 -11.38 24.61 10.30
N ARG A 27 -10.68 25.27 11.21
CA ARG A 27 -10.94 25.21 12.67
C ARG A 27 -11.84 26.33 13.15
N GLU A 28 -12.00 27.37 12.31
CA GLU A 28 -12.89 28.51 12.60
C GLU A 28 -14.27 28.23 12.01
N PRO A 29 -15.34 28.69 12.70
CA PRO A 29 -16.71 28.60 12.20
C PRO A 29 -16.89 29.18 10.81
N VAL A 30 -17.59 28.44 9.95
CA VAL A 30 -17.92 28.89 8.58
C VAL A 30 -19.41 29.18 8.49
N ALA A 31 -19.76 30.40 8.10
CA ALA A 31 -21.14 30.82 7.96
C ALA A 31 -21.90 29.95 6.95
N GLY A 32 -23.13 29.57 7.30
CA GLY A 32 -24.00 28.75 6.45
C GLY A 32 -23.54 27.30 6.28
N ALA A 33 -22.62 26.80 7.13
CA ALA A 33 -22.21 25.40 7.10
C ALA A 33 -23.35 24.51 7.61
N GLU A 34 -23.68 23.50 6.82
CA GLU A 34 -24.61 22.43 7.22
C GLU A 34 -23.92 21.40 8.12
N THR A 35 -24.56 20.99 9.21
CA THR A 35 -24.01 19.99 10.11
C THR A 35 -24.26 18.58 9.60
N LEU A 36 -23.21 17.92 9.11
CA LEU A 36 -23.24 16.52 8.69
C LEU A 36 -23.07 15.54 9.85
N VAL A 37 -22.25 15.90 10.84
CA VAL A 37 -21.91 15.05 11.99
C VAL A 37 -22.00 15.84 13.27
N ARG A 38 -22.81 15.38 14.23
CA ARG A 38 -22.95 15.97 15.57
C ARG A 38 -22.07 15.27 16.60
N GLU A 39 -21.72 14.00 16.35
CA GLU A 39 -20.90 13.15 17.21
C GLU A 39 -20.35 11.99 16.37
N GLY A 40 -19.10 11.58 16.61
CA GLY A 40 -18.48 10.44 15.92
C GLY A 40 -16.96 10.44 16.05
N TRP A 41 -16.34 9.44 15.43
CA TRP A 41 -14.87 9.31 15.34
C TRP A 41 -14.44 9.63 13.92
N ILE A 42 -13.62 10.65 13.79
CA ILE A 42 -13.16 11.19 12.50
C ILE A 42 -11.72 10.75 12.28
N MET A 43 -11.45 10.15 11.13
CA MET A 43 -10.10 9.78 10.72
C MET A 43 -9.72 10.51 9.42
N PRO A 44 -8.44 10.85 9.22
CA PRO A 44 -7.94 11.12 7.88
C PRO A 44 -8.30 9.95 6.96
N GLY A 45 -8.65 10.23 5.72
CA GLY A 45 -9.01 9.20 4.75
C GLY A 45 -7.99 8.06 4.74
N LEU A 46 -8.46 6.83 4.70
CA LEU A 46 -7.62 5.66 4.78
C LEU A 46 -6.68 5.56 3.57
N VAL A 47 -5.60 4.82 3.75
CA VAL A 47 -4.57 4.57 2.74
C VAL A 47 -4.47 3.08 2.49
N ASP A 48 -4.46 2.68 1.23
CA ASP A 48 -3.97 1.39 0.79
C ASP A 48 -2.59 1.59 0.15
N ALA A 49 -1.54 1.20 0.88
CA ALA A 49 -0.16 1.46 0.48
C ALA A 49 0.41 0.42 -0.50
N HIS A 50 -0.37 -0.58 -0.88
CA HIS A 50 -0.05 -1.57 -1.91
C HIS A 50 -1.35 -2.07 -2.56
N CYS A 51 -1.69 -1.49 -3.68
CA CYS A 51 -2.91 -1.79 -4.42
C CYS A 51 -2.63 -1.64 -5.92
N HIS A 52 -3.49 -2.20 -6.77
CA HIS A 52 -3.31 -2.24 -8.21
C HIS A 52 -4.63 -1.90 -8.93
N ILE A 53 -5.06 -0.64 -8.88
CA ILE A 53 -6.25 -0.19 -9.61
C ILE A 53 -5.97 -0.26 -11.12
N GLY A 54 -6.76 -1.03 -11.83
CA GLY A 54 -6.55 -1.27 -13.27
C GLY A 54 -5.92 -2.63 -13.60
N LEU A 55 -5.65 -3.46 -12.58
CA LEU A 55 -5.10 -4.81 -12.73
C LEU A 55 -6.18 -5.88 -12.51
N GLY A 56 -6.28 -6.81 -13.45
CA GLY A 56 -7.06 -8.05 -13.34
C GLY A 56 -6.19 -9.29 -13.48
N ARG A 57 -6.79 -10.46 -13.42
CA ARG A 57 -6.06 -11.75 -13.45
C ARG A 57 -5.18 -11.97 -14.68
N SER A 58 -5.54 -11.34 -15.81
CA SER A 58 -4.85 -11.53 -17.10
C SER A 58 -4.04 -10.31 -17.53
N GLY A 59 -3.86 -9.31 -16.66
CA GLY A 59 -3.20 -8.05 -16.95
C GLY A 59 -4.14 -6.86 -16.81
N ALA A 60 -3.96 -5.82 -17.65
CA ALA A 60 -4.79 -4.61 -17.59
C ALA A 60 -6.27 -4.92 -17.79
N VAL A 61 -7.12 -4.20 -17.04
CA VAL A 61 -8.58 -4.25 -17.22
C VAL A 61 -9.08 -3.04 -18.02
N ASP A 62 -10.33 -3.10 -18.46
CA ASP A 62 -10.99 -1.96 -19.08
C ASP A 62 -11.27 -0.82 -18.07
N ARG A 63 -11.56 0.38 -18.61
CA ARG A 63 -11.84 1.57 -17.81
C ARG A 63 -13.01 1.40 -16.83
N ALA A 64 -14.07 0.71 -17.25
CA ALA A 64 -15.25 0.50 -16.40
C ALA A 64 -14.92 -0.38 -15.20
N THR A 65 -14.12 -1.42 -15.40
CA THR A 65 -13.62 -2.29 -14.33
C THR A 65 -12.67 -1.53 -13.40
N ALA A 66 -11.75 -0.73 -13.93
CA ALA A 66 -10.85 0.09 -13.12
C ALA A 66 -11.62 1.10 -12.24
N VAL A 67 -12.68 1.72 -12.77
CA VAL A 67 -13.58 2.58 -11.97
C VAL A 67 -14.27 1.80 -10.86
N LYS A 68 -14.77 0.59 -11.13
CA LYS A 68 -15.40 -0.25 -10.10
C LYS A 68 -14.41 -0.60 -8.97
N GLN A 69 -13.15 -0.90 -9.32
CA GLN A 69 -12.08 -1.15 -8.36
C GLN A 69 -11.83 0.08 -7.48
N ALA A 70 -11.64 1.26 -8.08
CA ALA A 70 -11.43 2.52 -7.37
C ALA A 70 -12.64 2.92 -6.48
N VAL A 71 -13.87 2.66 -6.93
CA VAL A 71 -15.10 2.86 -6.15
C VAL A 71 -15.15 1.93 -4.94
N ALA A 72 -14.77 0.66 -5.10
CA ALA A 72 -14.74 -0.30 -4.00
C ALA A 72 -13.75 0.14 -2.90
N ASP A 73 -12.57 0.63 -3.29
CA ASP A 73 -11.59 1.17 -2.35
C ASP A 73 -12.12 2.44 -1.67
N ARG A 74 -12.66 3.40 -2.43
CA ARG A 74 -13.28 4.61 -1.87
C ARG A 74 -14.37 4.27 -0.84
N ASP A 75 -15.27 3.39 -1.18
CA ASP A 75 -16.43 3.04 -0.35
C ASP A 75 -16.03 2.26 0.91
N SER A 76 -14.81 1.70 0.95
CA SER A 76 -14.18 1.17 2.16
C SER A 76 -13.50 2.23 3.03
N GLY A 77 -13.49 3.51 2.58
CA GLY A 77 -12.82 4.63 3.24
C GLY A 77 -11.41 4.91 2.76
N VAL A 78 -10.88 4.15 1.79
CA VAL A 78 -9.57 4.42 1.18
C VAL A 78 -9.68 5.61 0.24
N LEU A 79 -9.05 6.71 0.62
CA LEU A 79 -9.06 7.97 -0.14
C LEU A 79 -7.69 8.30 -0.75
N LEU A 80 -6.68 7.49 -0.44
CA LEU A 80 -5.34 7.54 -1.02
C LEU A 80 -4.85 6.12 -1.28
N VAL A 81 -4.39 5.86 -2.48
CA VAL A 81 -3.80 4.59 -2.89
C VAL A 81 -2.35 4.81 -3.32
N ARG A 82 -1.40 4.01 -2.84
CA ARG A 82 -0.12 3.83 -3.51
C ARG A 82 -0.26 2.63 -4.44
N ASP A 83 -0.38 2.92 -5.73
CA ASP A 83 -0.41 1.91 -6.77
C ASP A 83 1.00 1.32 -6.94
N ALA A 84 1.13 0.05 -6.58
CA ALA A 84 2.40 -0.68 -6.61
C ALA A 84 2.73 -1.25 -7.99
N GLY A 85 2.17 -0.66 -9.05
CA GLY A 85 2.43 -0.97 -10.44
C GLY A 85 1.25 -1.64 -11.14
N VAL A 86 0.92 -1.15 -12.33
CA VAL A 86 -0.10 -1.73 -13.21
C VAL A 86 0.36 -1.70 -14.67
N PRO A 87 -0.07 -2.65 -15.51
CA PRO A 87 0.35 -2.70 -16.90
C PRO A 87 -0.30 -1.62 -17.78
N GLY A 88 -1.42 -1.03 -17.35
CA GLY A 88 -2.18 -0.02 -18.10
C GLY A 88 -1.98 1.39 -17.56
N ASP A 89 -2.20 2.40 -18.41
CA ASP A 89 -2.25 3.79 -17.96
C ASP A 89 -3.56 4.07 -17.23
N THR A 90 -3.46 4.50 -15.97
CA THR A 90 -4.58 4.87 -15.09
C THR A 90 -4.68 6.37 -14.81
N ARG A 91 -3.86 7.23 -15.45
CA ARG A 91 -3.85 8.70 -15.21
C ARG A 91 -5.17 9.38 -15.53
N TRP A 92 -5.96 8.81 -16.41
CA TRP A 92 -7.31 9.32 -16.73
C TRP A 92 -8.26 9.27 -15.52
N LEU A 93 -7.97 8.46 -14.47
CA LEU A 93 -8.72 8.45 -13.21
C LEU A 93 -8.57 9.76 -12.42
N ASP A 94 -7.48 10.51 -12.62
CA ASP A 94 -7.24 11.77 -11.91
C ASP A 94 -8.28 12.85 -12.27
N ALA A 95 -8.91 12.74 -13.43
CA ALA A 95 -10.03 13.59 -13.84
C ALA A 95 -11.36 13.29 -13.09
N ARG A 96 -11.38 12.26 -12.25
CA ARG A 96 -12.54 11.82 -11.48
C ARG A 96 -12.43 12.26 -10.02
N PRO A 97 -13.03 13.39 -9.64
CA PRO A 97 -12.92 13.92 -8.27
C PRO A 97 -13.62 13.05 -7.22
N ASP A 98 -14.48 12.15 -7.64
CA ASP A 98 -15.21 11.18 -6.83
C ASP A 98 -14.42 9.89 -6.54
N LEU A 99 -13.19 9.75 -7.03
CA LEU A 99 -12.33 8.59 -6.83
C LEU A 99 -11.11 8.90 -5.94
N PRO A 100 -10.50 7.90 -5.28
CA PRO A 100 -9.30 8.08 -4.47
C PRO A 100 -8.17 8.77 -5.22
N ARG A 101 -7.30 9.46 -4.50
CA ARG A 101 -6.01 9.90 -5.04
C ARG A 101 -5.11 8.70 -5.25
N ILE A 102 -4.35 8.69 -6.33
CA ILE A 102 -3.44 7.58 -6.65
C ILE A 102 -2.01 8.12 -6.75
N VAL A 103 -1.08 7.49 -6.04
CA VAL A 103 0.37 7.67 -6.15
C VAL A 103 0.91 6.43 -6.86
N ARG A 104 1.37 6.58 -8.08
CA ARG A 104 1.71 5.46 -8.99
C ARG A 104 3.20 5.13 -8.97
N ALA A 105 3.50 3.84 -9.04
CA ALA A 105 4.87 3.34 -9.27
C ALA A 105 5.15 2.99 -10.75
N GLY A 106 4.27 3.39 -11.67
CA GLY A 106 4.37 3.00 -13.07
C GLY A 106 4.01 1.52 -13.29
N ARG A 107 4.79 0.80 -14.10
CA ARG A 107 4.64 -0.63 -14.35
C ARG A 107 5.63 -1.43 -13.51
N HIS A 108 5.26 -2.66 -13.13
CA HIS A 108 6.23 -3.60 -12.57
C HIS A 108 7.39 -3.82 -13.54
N ILE A 109 8.59 -3.97 -13.02
CA ILE A 109 9.77 -4.33 -13.81
C ILE A 109 10.22 -5.72 -13.39
N ALA A 110 10.32 -6.65 -14.33
CA ALA A 110 10.73 -8.03 -14.09
C ALA A 110 11.65 -8.56 -15.20
N ARG A 111 12.26 -9.72 -14.97
CA ARG A 111 12.98 -10.44 -16.04
C ARG A 111 12.02 -11.30 -16.84
N PRO A 112 12.34 -11.58 -18.12
CA PRO A 112 11.53 -12.43 -18.98
C PRO A 112 11.19 -13.77 -18.34
N GLY A 113 9.90 -14.08 -18.28
CA GLY A 113 9.38 -15.30 -17.69
C GLY A 113 9.60 -15.47 -16.19
N ARG A 114 9.96 -14.41 -15.47
CA ARG A 114 10.22 -14.39 -14.02
C ARG A 114 9.22 -13.51 -13.27
N TYR A 115 7.97 -13.48 -13.72
CA TYR A 115 6.82 -12.94 -13.03
C TYR A 115 5.52 -13.43 -13.66
N ILE A 116 4.38 -12.90 -13.19
CA ILE A 116 3.06 -13.18 -13.75
C ILE A 116 2.97 -12.54 -15.14
N SER A 117 2.55 -13.33 -16.13
CA SER A 117 2.45 -12.87 -17.52
C SER A 117 1.54 -11.65 -17.66
N ASN A 118 1.92 -10.69 -18.48
CA ASN A 118 1.22 -9.43 -18.78
C ASN A 118 1.13 -8.42 -17.61
N PHE A 119 1.84 -8.65 -16.48
CA PHE A 119 1.86 -7.69 -15.37
C PHE A 119 3.02 -6.72 -15.48
N ALA A 120 4.19 -7.19 -15.84
CA ALA A 120 5.44 -6.44 -15.83
C ALA A 120 5.91 -6.02 -17.22
N VAL A 121 6.78 -5.00 -17.28
CA VAL A 121 7.73 -4.84 -18.35
C VAL A 121 8.83 -5.87 -18.14
N GLU A 122 9.07 -6.71 -19.14
CA GLU A 122 10.10 -7.75 -19.07
C GLU A 122 11.38 -7.29 -19.76
N ILE A 123 12.46 -7.20 -19.01
CA ILE A 123 13.76 -6.69 -19.49
C ILE A 123 14.93 -7.53 -18.97
N THR A 124 16.09 -7.39 -19.60
CA THR A 124 17.36 -7.98 -19.12
C THR A 124 17.98 -7.15 -18.00
N PRO A 125 18.88 -7.72 -17.18
CA PRO A 125 19.59 -6.95 -16.17
C PRO A 125 20.36 -5.73 -16.72
N ALA A 126 20.88 -5.81 -17.93
CA ALA A 126 21.61 -4.70 -18.55
C ALA A 126 20.74 -3.47 -18.83
N ASP A 127 19.44 -3.66 -18.97
CA ASP A 127 18.49 -2.59 -19.29
C ASP A 127 17.81 -2.01 -18.06
N LEU A 128 18.08 -2.55 -16.84
CA LEU A 128 17.32 -2.22 -15.64
C LEU A 128 17.34 -0.73 -15.28
N ALA A 129 18.50 -0.10 -15.26
CA ALA A 129 18.62 1.31 -14.91
C ALA A 129 17.88 2.22 -15.92
N GLY A 130 17.93 1.87 -17.21
CA GLY A 130 17.18 2.56 -18.25
C GLY A 130 15.67 2.47 -18.07
N GLU A 131 15.16 1.27 -17.78
CA GLU A 131 13.72 1.06 -17.57
C GLU A 131 13.26 1.70 -16.25
N VAL A 132 14.06 1.65 -15.19
CA VAL A 132 13.79 2.36 -13.94
C VAL A 132 13.64 3.86 -14.20
N ALA A 133 14.49 4.45 -15.03
CA ALA A 133 14.37 5.86 -15.41
C ALA A 133 13.08 6.15 -16.21
N VAL A 134 12.61 5.22 -17.03
CA VAL A 134 11.32 5.34 -17.74
C VAL A 134 10.17 5.33 -16.74
N GLN A 135 10.15 4.36 -15.82
CA GLN A 135 9.07 4.22 -14.84
C GLN A 135 9.09 5.34 -13.78
N ALA A 136 10.25 5.83 -13.39
CA ALA A 136 10.38 6.99 -12.49
C ALA A 136 9.72 8.25 -13.07
N ARG A 137 9.87 8.48 -14.39
CA ARG A 137 9.22 9.61 -15.08
C ARG A 137 7.72 9.39 -15.32
N ALA A 138 7.30 8.14 -15.50
CA ALA A 138 5.90 7.77 -15.69
C ALA A 138 5.11 7.70 -14.39
N GLY A 139 5.77 7.43 -13.26
CA GLY A 139 5.17 7.32 -11.93
C GLY A 139 4.98 8.67 -11.24
N ASP A 140 4.55 8.59 -9.98
CA ASP A 140 4.34 9.72 -9.08
C ASP A 140 5.37 9.66 -7.93
N GLY A 141 6.66 9.49 -8.28
CA GLY A 141 7.78 9.43 -7.34
C GLY A 141 8.05 8.04 -6.77
N TRP A 142 7.56 6.98 -7.42
CA TRP A 142 7.84 5.59 -7.07
C TRP A 142 8.17 4.75 -8.31
N VAL A 143 8.96 3.69 -8.10
CA VAL A 143 9.23 2.62 -9.08
C VAL A 143 9.03 1.28 -8.40
N LYS A 144 8.44 0.31 -9.10
CA LYS A 144 8.20 -1.05 -8.61
C LYS A 144 9.06 -2.08 -9.32
N LEU A 145 9.91 -2.76 -8.55
CA LEU A 145 10.64 -3.94 -9.00
C LEU A 145 9.94 -5.23 -8.55
N VAL A 146 10.14 -6.29 -9.31
CA VAL A 146 9.99 -7.67 -8.84
C VAL A 146 11.36 -8.10 -8.35
N GLY A 147 11.51 -8.32 -7.04
CA GLY A 147 12.79 -8.67 -6.41
C GLY A 147 13.12 -10.15 -6.52
N ASP A 148 12.11 -11.02 -6.35
CA ASP A 148 12.25 -12.48 -6.52
C ASP A 148 11.04 -13.10 -7.22
N TRP A 149 11.27 -14.28 -7.77
CA TRP A 149 10.26 -15.17 -8.33
C TRP A 149 10.85 -16.57 -8.48
N ILE A 150 9.99 -17.54 -8.80
CA ILE A 150 10.45 -18.94 -9.05
C ILE A 150 11.49 -18.94 -10.17
N ASP A 151 12.69 -19.42 -9.87
CA ASP A 151 13.68 -19.79 -10.88
C ASP A 151 13.45 -21.24 -11.34
N ARG A 152 13.10 -21.40 -12.60
CA ARG A 152 12.75 -22.71 -13.15
C ARG A 152 13.90 -23.70 -13.15
N ARG A 153 15.16 -23.22 -13.06
CA ARG A 153 16.35 -24.07 -13.02
C ARG A 153 16.59 -24.65 -11.62
N HIS A 154 16.29 -23.84 -10.60
CA HIS A 154 16.45 -24.21 -9.19
C HIS A 154 15.17 -24.77 -8.58
N GLY A 155 14.02 -24.50 -9.21
CA GLY A 155 12.72 -24.94 -8.70
C GLY A 155 12.27 -24.22 -7.43
N ASP A 156 12.85 -23.06 -7.12
CA ASP A 156 12.58 -22.28 -5.91
C ASP A 156 12.62 -20.77 -6.20
N LEU A 157 12.27 -19.96 -5.20
CA LEU A 157 12.43 -18.51 -5.24
C LEU A 157 13.92 -18.14 -5.37
N ALA A 158 14.20 -17.19 -6.23
CA ALA A 158 15.55 -16.65 -6.38
C ALA A 158 15.50 -15.16 -6.78
N PRO A 159 16.54 -14.36 -6.46
CA PRO A 159 16.64 -12.98 -6.88
C PRO A 159 16.52 -12.83 -8.41
N LEU A 160 15.91 -11.73 -8.85
CA LEU A 160 15.84 -11.39 -10.26
C LEU A 160 17.08 -10.60 -10.73
N TRP A 161 17.66 -9.80 -9.88
CA TRP A 161 18.65 -8.81 -10.26
C TRP A 161 19.99 -9.08 -9.57
N PRO A 162 21.12 -9.03 -10.29
CA PRO A 162 22.43 -9.02 -9.65
C PRO A 162 22.54 -7.82 -8.70
N PRO A 163 23.21 -7.94 -7.54
CA PRO A 163 23.25 -6.88 -6.52
C PRO A 163 23.82 -5.54 -7.01
N ASP A 164 24.83 -5.54 -7.85
CA ASP A 164 25.42 -4.37 -8.47
C ASP A 164 24.47 -3.67 -9.45
N VAL A 165 23.75 -4.45 -10.25
CA VAL A 165 22.73 -3.95 -11.18
C VAL A 165 21.53 -3.35 -10.42
N ALA A 166 21.06 -4.02 -9.36
CA ALA A 166 19.99 -3.49 -8.50
C ALA A 166 20.41 -2.16 -7.86
N ARG A 167 21.63 -2.07 -7.33
CA ARG A 167 22.16 -0.84 -6.75
C ARG A 167 22.17 0.30 -7.75
N ALA A 168 22.76 0.12 -8.91
CA ALA A 168 22.83 1.14 -9.95
C ALA A 168 21.43 1.62 -10.40
N ALA A 169 20.47 0.71 -10.49
CA ALA A 169 19.09 1.03 -10.85
C ALA A 169 18.38 1.83 -9.74
N ILE A 170 18.60 1.49 -8.47
CA ILE A 170 18.04 2.23 -7.33
C ILE A 170 18.65 3.64 -7.27
N GLU A 171 19.96 3.77 -7.42
CA GLU A 171 20.66 5.06 -7.50
C GLU A 171 20.11 5.92 -8.63
N GLN A 172 19.88 5.34 -9.81
CA GLN A 172 19.24 6.03 -10.95
C GLN A 172 17.83 6.54 -10.63
N ALA A 173 17.01 5.78 -9.88
CA ALA A 173 15.71 6.25 -9.43
C ALA A 173 15.83 7.43 -8.47
N HIS A 174 16.77 7.35 -7.52
CA HIS A 174 17.02 8.41 -6.53
C HIS A 174 17.51 9.71 -7.20
N GLU A 175 18.38 9.64 -8.21
CA GLU A 175 18.80 10.79 -9.02
C GLU A 175 17.61 11.49 -9.71
N LEU A 176 16.56 10.74 -10.04
CA LEU A 176 15.32 11.25 -10.63
C LEU A 176 14.28 11.65 -9.59
N GLY A 177 14.60 11.61 -8.30
CA GLY A 177 13.72 11.96 -7.20
C GLY A 177 12.64 10.90 -6.92
N ALA A 178 12.79 9.68 -7.43
CA ALA A 178 11.86 8.58 -7.20
C ALA A 178 12.41 7.60 -6.15
N ARG A 179 11.52 7.04 -5.35
CA ARG A 179 11.76 5.93 -4.42
C ARG A 179 11.52 4.59 -5.12
N VAL A 180 12.19 3.54 -4.67
CA VAL A 180 12.06 2.20 -5.23
C VAL A 180 11.47 1.25 -4.20
N THR A 181 10.50 0.44 -4.62
CA THR A 181 9.96 -0.65 -3.83
C THR A 181 10.01 -1.96 -4.60
N ALA A 182 10.06 -3.11 -3.91
CA ALA A 182 10.13 -4.41 -4.56
C ALA A 182 9.22 -5.46 -3.92
N HIS A 183 8.56 -6.25 -4.77
CA HIS A 183 8.01 -7.53 -4.38
C HIS A 183 9.13 -8.46 -3.91
N CYS A 184 9.07 -8.96 -2.69
CA CYS A 184 10.06 -9.89 -2.13
C CYS A 184 9.44 -10.86 -1.15
N PHE A 185 9.63 -12.15 -1.40
CA PHE A 185 9.29 -13.24 -0.48
C PHE A 185 10.53 -13.85 0.17
N ALA A 186 11.60 -14.08 -0.60
CA ALA A 186 12.76 -14.86 -0.19
C ALA A 186 13.80 -14.04 0.59
N GLU A 187 14.53 -14.72 1.47
CA GLU A 187 15.54 -14.12 2.35
C GLU A 187 16.66 -13.43 1.60
N GLN A 188 17.18 -14.10 0.57
CA GLN A 188 18.30 -13.58 -0.22
C GLN A 188 17.92 -12.28 -0.92
N SER A 189 16.75 -12.25 -1.55
CA SER A 189 16.27 -11.09 -2.32
C SER A 189 16.06 -9.87 -1.45
N VAL A 190 15.44 -10.06 -0.26
CA VAL A 190 15.24 -8.97 0.69
C VAL A 190 16.59 -8.42 1.16
N ALA A 191 17.53 -9.30 1.53
CA ALA A 191 18.85 -8.88 2.02
C ALA A 191 19.64 -8.10 0.95
N GLU A 192 19.67 -8.60 -0.29
CA GLU A 192 20.39 -7.97 -1.40
C GLU A 192 19.81 -6.61 -1.75
N LEU A 193 18.47 -6.47 -1.82
CA LEU A 193 17.83 -5.20 -2.14
C LEU A 193 17.96 -4.17 -1.02
N VAL A 194 17.84 -4.59 0.25
CA VAL A 194 18.10 -3.69 1.39
C VAL A 194 19.56 -3.23 1.35
N ALA A 195 20.53 -4.10 1.09
CA ALA A 195 21.93 -3.72 0.94
C ALA A 195 22.18 -2.80 -0.28
N ALA A 196 21.37 -2.94 -1.34
CA ALA A 196 21.44 -2.10 -2.54
C ALA A 196 20.86 -0.69 -2.34
N GLY A 197 20.13 -0.42 -1.25
CA GLY A 197 19.63 0.92 -0.94
C GLY A 197 18.16 1.15 -1.22
N ILE A 198 17.36 0.11 -1.33
CA ILE A 198 15.92 0.20 -1.61
C ILE A 198 15.15 0.96 -0.51
N ASP A 199 14.06 1.64 -0.87
CA ASP A 199 13.23 2.46 0.02
C ASP A 199 12.04 1.70 0.63
N GLY A 200 11.62 0.62 -0.02
CA GLY A 200 10.48 -0.17 0.45
C GLY A 200 10.55 -1.64 0.06
N ILE A 201 10.05 -2.50 0.95
CA ILE A 201 9.88 -3.94 0.73
C ILE A 201 8.39 -4.27 0.84
N GLU A 202 7.87 -4.94 -0.17
CA GLU A 202 6.52 -5.48 -0.18
C GLU A 202 6.55 -6.95 0.29
N HIS A 203 5.55 -7.37 1.06
CA HIS A 203 5.42 -8.70 1.68
C HIS A 203 6.46 -8.99 2.76
N GLY A 204 7.74 -9.05 2.43
CA GLY A 204 8.86 -9.10 3.36
C GLY A 204 8.95 -10.38 4.23
N THR A 205 8.38 -11.50 3.78
CA THR A 205 8.37 -12.76 4.56
C THR A 205 9.77 -13.36 4.78
N GLY A 206 10.73 -12.98 3.94
CA GLY A 206 12.13 -13.40 4.00
C GLY A 206 13.03 -12.57 4.92
N LEU A 207 12.49 -11.66 5.72
CA LEU A 207 13.30 -10.87 6.65
C LEU A 207 14.04 -11.74 7.64
N ARG A 208 15.31 -11.37 7.90
CA ARG A 208 16.21 -11.95 8.92
C ARG A 208 16.60 -10.87 9.93
N PRO A 209 17.06 -11.22 11.14
CA PRO A 209 17.38 -10.22 12.18
C PRO A 209 18.31 -9.11 11.70
N GLU A 210 19.41 -9.44 11.04
CA GLU A 210 20.39 -8.47 10.52
C GLU A 210 19.82 -7.54 9.45
N VAL A 211 18.86 -8.04 8.65
CA VAL A 211 18.16 -7.25 7.64
C VAL A 211 17.13 -6.33 8.29
N ILE A 212 16.43 -6.82 9.30
CA ILE A 212 15.48 -6.03 10.11
C ILE A 212 16.20 -4.85 10.77
N GLU A 213 17.35 -5.08 11.40
CA GLU A 213 18.19 -4.01 11.99
C GLU A 213 18.60 -2.96 10.94
N SER A 214 19.03 -3.42 9.77
CA SER A 214 19.39 -2.52 8.66
C SER A 214 18.20 -1.71 8.16
N MET A 215 17.03 -2.33 8.00
CA MET A 215 15.80 -1.63 7.59
C MET A 215 15.37 -0.58 8.63
N ALA A 216 15.42 -0.92 9.91
CA ALA A 216 15.08 0.01 10.99
C ALA A 216 16.02 1.22 11.02
N ALA A 217 17.35 0.97 10.94
CA ALA A 217 18.35 2.04 10.94
C ALA A 217 18.23 2.98 9.73
N ARG A 218 17.85 2.46 8.58
CA ARG A 218 17.74 3.20 7.32
C ARG A 218 16.31 3.65 7.01
N GLN A 219 15.36 3.34 7.88
CA GLN A 219 13.93 3.65 7.73
C GLN A 219 13.34 3.12 6.41
N VAL A 220 13.78 1.92 5.98
CA VAL A 220 13.22 1.23 4.82
C VAL A 220 11.81 0.77 5.17
N ALA A 221 10.82 1.17 4.37
CA ALA A 221 9.42 0.87 4.63
C ALA A 221 9.10 -0.62 4.35
N LEU A 222 8.19 -1.18 5.15
CA LEU A 222 7.62 -2.51 4.94
C LEU A 222 6.11 -2.41 4.74
N VAL A 223 5.60 -2.98 3.64
CA VAL A 223 4.17 -3.14 3.40
C VAL A 223 3.86 -4.64 3.32
N PRO A 224 3.46 -5.26 4.43
CA PRO A 224 3.42 -6.73 4.54
C PRO A 224 2.30 -7.40 3.75
N THR A 225 1.25 -6.67 3.35
CA THR A 225 0.11 -7.22 2.61
C THR A 225 -0.46 -8.49 3.24
N MET A 226 -0.80 -8.42 4.52
CA MET A 226 -1.23 -9.57 5.32
C MET A 226 -2.40 -10.33 4.68
N THR A 227 -3.29 -9.61 3.99
CA THR A 227 -4.41 -10.18 3.22
C THR A 227 -3.96 -11.06 2.05
N ASN A 228 -2.77 -10.83 1.50
CA ASN A 228 -2.17 -11.71 0.49
C ASN A 228 -1.40 -12.88 1.14
N LEU A 229 -0.66 -12.63 2.24
CA LEU A 229 0.14 -13.66 2.89
C LEU A 229 -0.68 -14.86 3.38
N VAL A 230 -1.96 -14.69 3.67
CA VAL A 230 -2.86 -15.81 4.02
C VAL A 230 -3.06 -16.81 2.88
N ASN A 231 -2.74 -16.42 1.63
CA ASN A 231 -2.84 -17.28 0.46
C ASN A 231 -1.58 -18.12 0.18
N PHE A 232 -0.50 -17.95 0.92
CA PHE A 232 0.75 -18.68 0.70
C PHE A 232 0.60 -20.20 0.71
N PRO A 233 -0.20 -20.84 1.59
CA PRO A 233 -0.47 -22.28 1.52
C PRO A 233 -1.10 -22.70 0.19
N LYS A 234 -1.98 -21.85 -0.38
CA LYS A 234 -2.59 -22.10 -1.69
C LYS A 234 -1.56 -21.98 -2.84
N PHE A 235 -0.67 -20.98 -2.76
CA PHE A 235 0.41 -20.83 -3.74
C PHE A 235 1.38 -21.99 -3.68
N ALA A 236 1.75 -22.42 -2.47
CA ALA A 236 2.57 -23.63 -2.27
C ALA A 236 1.94 -24.87 -2.91
N ALA A 237 0.67 -25.14 -2.60
CA ALA A 237 -0.06 -26.29 -3.14
C ALA A 237 -0.14 -26.27 -4.68
N ALA A 238 -0.35 -25.10 -5.27
CA ALA A 238 -0.40 -24.94 -6.73
C ALA A 238 0.95 -25.22 -7.41
N GLY A 239 2.05 -24.98 -6.70
CA GLY A 239 3.42 -25.23 -7.19
C GLY A 239 3.97 -26.60 -6.90
N GLU A 240 3.38 -27.36 -5.99
CA GLU A 240 3.98 -28.53 -5.34
C GLU A 240 4.47 -29.63 -6.29
N THR A 241 3.66 -29.97 -7.29
CA THR A 241 4.03 -31.02 -8.26
C THR A 241 5.21 -30.60 -9.14
N LYS A 242 5.28 -29.33 -9.52
CA LYS A 242 6.28 -28.82 -10.48
C LYS A 242 7.54 -28.29 -9.79
N TYR A 243 7.37 -27.68 -8.62
CA TYR A 243 8.40 -26.98 -7.85
C TYR A 243 8.29 -27.30 -6.36
N PRO A 244 8.63 -28.55 -5.94
CA PRO A 244 8.47 -28.98 -4.54
C PRO A 244 9.31 -28.13 -3.56
N SER A 245 10.51 -27.70 -3.95
CA SER A 245 11.35 -26.80 -3.13
C SER A 245 10.67 -25.47 -2.88
N TYR A 246 10.12 -24.84 -3.91
CA TYR A 246 9.32 -23.63 -3.79
C TYR A 246 8.11 -23.82 -2.85
N ALA A 247 7.40 -24.95 -2.98
CA ALA A 247 6.24 -25.21 -2.15
C ALA A 247 6.61 -25.36 -0.67
N ALA A 248 7.70 -26.06 -0.37
CA ALA A 248 8.23 -26.19 0.99
C ALA A 248 8.69 -24.81 1.54
N HIS A 249 9.40 -24.03 0.73
CA HIS A 249 9.86 -22.69 1.07
C HIS A 249 8.69 -21.74 1.39
N MET A 250 7.67 -21.69 0.54
CA MET A 250 6.47 -20.85 0.76
C MET A 250 5.72 -21.22 2.04
N ARG A 251 5.66 -22.52 2.41
CA ARG A 251 5.06 -22.94 3.69
C ARG A 251 5.90 -22.45 4.87
N MET A 252 7.22 -22.60 4.82
CA MET A 252 8.13 -22.11 5.86
C MET A 252 8.02 -20.59 6.02
N LEU A 253 8.02 -19.82 4.93
CA LEU A 253 7.80 -18.36 4.96
C LEU A 253 6.45 -17.99 5.56
N HIS A 254 5.40 -18.76 5.23
CA HIS A 254 4.07 -18.56 5.81
C HIS A 254 4.03 -18.82 7.32
N GLU A 255 4.63 -19.90 7.79
CA GLU A 255 4.66 -20.29 9.20
C GLU A 255 5.32 -19.22 10.05
N ARG A 256 6.48 -18.72 9.61
CA ARG A 256 7.26 -17.72 10.38
C ARG A 256 6.81 -16.26 10.19
N ARG A 257 5.90 -15.95 9.24
CA ARG A 257 5.53 -14.57 8.86
C ARG A 257 5.19 -13.68 10.04
N LEU A 258 4.39 -14.17 11.01
CA LEU A 258 3.95 -13.35 12.12
C LEU A 258 5.10 -12.98 13.07
N SER A 259 5.99 -13.93 13.38
CA SER A 259 7.15 -13.66 14.23
C SER A 259 8.14 -12.71 13.57
N VAL A 260 8.34 -12.86 12.26
CA VAL A 260 9.23 -11.99 11.48
C VAL A 260 8.68 -10.55 11.41
N LEU A 261 7.39 -10.39 11.13
CA LEU A 261 6.75 -9.08 11.05
C LEU A 261 6.66 -8.39 12.44
N ALA A 262 6.44 -9.16 13.50
CA ALA A 262 6.47 -8.65 14.87
C ALA A 262 7.88 -8.16 15.23
N ALA A 263 8.92 -8.94 14.91
CA ALA A 263 10.31 -8.53 15.13
C ALA A 263 10.67 -7.25 14.35
N ALA A 264 10.22 -7.13 13.10
CA ALA A 264 10.41 -5.91 12.30
C ALA A 264 9.75 -4.68 12.96
N ARG A 265 8.51 -4.84 13.47
CA ARG A 265 7.82 -3.77 14.21
C ARG A 265 8.57 -3.39 15.49
N GLU A 266 9.00 -4.39 16.28
CA GLU A 266 9.72 -4.17 17.54
C GLU A 266 11.05 -3.46 17.34
N ALA A 267 11.74 -3.75 16.24
CA ALA A 267 12.98 -3.07 15.84
C ALA A 267 12.75 -1.64 15.32
N GLY A 268 11.50 -1.20 15.12
CA GLY A 268 11.18 0.14 14.63
C GLY A 268 11.18 0.28 13.12
N VAL A 269 11.07 -0.80 12.35
CA VAL A 269 10.85 -0.74 10.90
C VAL A 269 9.51 -0.04 10.63
N PRO A 270 9.45 0.98 9.75
CA PRO A 270 8.20 1.62 9.38
C PRO A 270 7.28 0.62 8.65
N ILE A 271 6.10 0.34 9.21
CA ILE A 271 5.14 -0.61 8.63
C ILE A 271 3.86 0.14 8.25
N TYR A 272 3.41 -0.07 7.00
CA TYR A 272 2.19 0.51 6.44
C TYR A 272 1.29 -0.59 5.88
N ALA A 273 -0.02 -0.34 5.85
CA ALA A 273 -1.00 -1.29 5.38
C ALA A 273 -1.13 -1.25 3.86
N GLY A 274 -1.14 -2.42 3.25
CA GLY A 274 -1.44 -2.60 1.83
C GLY A 274 -2.17 -3.91 1.61
N THR A 275 -3.19 -3.92 0.76
CA THR A 275 -4.04 -5.10 0.57
C THR A 275 -3.55 -6.04 -0.52
N ASP A 276 -2.71 -5.55 -1.42
CA ASP A 276 -2.35 -6.22 -2.68
C ASP A 276 -3.59 -6.54 -3.54
N ALA A 277 -4.62 -5.67 -3.42
CA ALA A 277 -5.82 -5.77 -4.23
C ALA A 277 -5.53 -5.49 -5.70
N GLY A 278 -6.20 -6.24 -6.57
CA GLY A 278 -5.94 -6.36 -7.99
C GLY A 278 -5.53 -7.78 -8.36
N GLY A 279 -5.36 -8.08 -9.63
CA GLY A 279 -5.04 -9.44 -10.04
C GLY A 279 -6.09 -10.46 -9.58
N SER A 280 -5.77 -11.22 -8.54
CA SER A 280 -6.67 -12.24 -7.98
C SER A 280 -7.38 -11.82 -6.68
N LEU A 281 -6.97 -10.70 -6.06
CA LEU A 281 -7.56 -10.19 -4.84
C LEU A 281 -8.55 -9.06 -5.14
N GLY A 282 -9.69 -9.08 -4.45
CA GLY A 282 -10.71 -8.02 -4.59
C GLY A 282 -10.31 -6.74 -3.89
N HIS A 283 -10.80 -5.62 -4.38
CA HIS A 283 -10.65 -4.29 -3.78
C HIS A 283 -11.58 -4.07 -2.59
N GLY A 284 -11.33 -3.01 -1.80
CA GLY A 284 -12.16 -2.64 -0.65
C GLY A 284 -11.85 -3.41 0.63
N ARG A 285 -10.66 -3.98 0.78
CA ARG A 285 -10.29 -4.89 1.88
C ARG A 285 -9.42 -4.26 2.97
N ILE A 286 -9.26 -2.96 3.01
CA ILE A 286 -8.37 -2.28 3.97
C ILE A 286 -8.74 -2.56 5.45
N ALA A 287 -10.03 -2.73 5.75
CA ALA A 287 -10.49 -3.10 7.09
C ALA A 287 -10.05 -4.51 7.51
N GLU A 288 -9.89 -5.43 6.56
CA GLU A 288 -9.35 -6.77 6.81
C GLU A 288 -7.85 -6.70 7.07
N GLU A 289 -7.11 -5.96 6.23
CA GLU A 289 -5.69 -5.71 6.42
C GLU A 289 -5.39 -5.09 7.79
N ALA A 290 -6.18 -4.07 8.20
CA ALA A 290 -6.04 -3.44 9.51
C ALA A 290 -6.22 -4.45 10.67
N ARG A 291 -7.20 -5.35 10.59
CA ARG A 291 -7.43 -6.37 11.62
C ARG A 291 -6.26 -7.37 11.70
N LEU A 292 -5.70 -7.75 10.58
CA LEU A 292 -4.53 -8.63 10.53
C LEU A 292 -3.29 -7.93 11.13
N LEU A 293 -3.05 -6.66 10.76
CA LEU A 293 -1.96 -5.86 11.31
C LEU A 293 -2.10 -5.60 12.81
N ALA A 294 -3.32 -5.51 13.34
CA ALA A 294 -3.53 -5.34 14.77
C ALA A 294 -2.95 -6.52 15.60
N GLY A 295 -2.83 -7.70 15.01
CA GLY A 295 -2.14 -8.84 15.61
C GLY A 295 -0.64 -8.60 15.87
N LEU A 296 -0.03 -7.63 15.18
CA LEU A 296 1.39 -7.28 15.35
C LEU A 296 1.61 -6.20 16.43
N GLY A 297 0.65 -5.28 16.64
CA GLY A 297 0.90 -4.10 17.47
C GLY A 297 -0.32 -3.44 18.10
N GLY A 298 -1.47 -4.10 18.04
CA GLY A 298 -2.73 -3.58 18.56
C GLY A 298 -3.44 -2.62 17.60
N ASN A 299 -4.63 -2.18 18.03
CA ASN A 299 -5.53 -1.40 17.16
C ASN A 299 -4.95 -0.04 16.75
N GLU A 300 -4.33 0.69 17.68
CA GLU A 300 -3.74 2.01 17.37
C GLU A 300 -2.61 1.92 16.35
N PHE A 301 -1.77 0.88 16.46
CA PHE A 301 -0.73 0.61 15.47
C PHE A 301 -1.35 0.38 14.08
N ALA A 302 -2.38 -0.45 13.99
CA ALA A 302 -3.05 -0.72 12.72
C ALA A 302 -3.73 0.52 12.13
N LEU A 303 -4.44 1.31 12.97
CA LEU A 303 -5.08 2.55 12.54
C LEU A 303 -4.08 3.58 12.02
N GLY A 304 -2.93 3.73 12.68
CA GLY A 304 -1.86 4.58 12.16
C GLY A 304 -1.32 4.07 10.82
N ALA A 305 -1.17 2.76 10.64
CA ALA A 305 -0.66 2.16 9.42
C ALA A 305 -1.61 2.28 8.22
N ILE A 306 -2.93 2.35 8.46
CA ILE A 306 -3.95 2.55 7.39
C ILE A 306 -4.36 4.00 7.21
N SER A 307 -3.86 4.97 8.00
CA SER A 307 -4.33 6.34 7.93
C SER A 307 -3.19 7.33 8.12
N TRP A 308 -3.07 7.98 9.29
CA TRP A 308 -2.24 9.18 9.46
C TRP A 308 -0.75 8.94 9.21
N ARG A 309 -0.15 7.82 9.68
CA ARG A 309 1.26 7.50 9.43
C ARG A 309 1.53 7.18 7.95
N ALA A 310 0.63 6.44 7.31
CA ALA A 310 0.76 6.13 5.89
C ALA A 310 0.60 7.40 5.01
N ARG A 311 -0.29 8.32 5.39
CA ARG A 311 -0.42 9.61 4.70
C ARG A 311 0.84 10.46 4.85
N GLU A 312 1.39 10.54 6.05
CA GLU A 312 2.64 11.25 6.32
C GLU A 312 3.81 10.68 5.49
N TRP A 313 3.97 9.36 5.48
CA TRP A 313 4.97 8.67 4.68
C TRP A 313 4.87 8.96 3.18
N LEU A 314 3.63 9.06 2.67
CA LEU A 314 3.38 9.39 1.25
C LEU A 314 3.37 10.90 0.97
N GLY A 315 3.67 11.74 1.97
CA GLY A 315 3.62 13.20 1.83
C GLY A 315 2.23 13.75 1.58
N ALA A 316 1.19 12.99 1.95
CA ALA A 316 -0.19 13.39 1.76
C ALA A 316 -0.73 14.14 2.99
N PRO A 317 -1.62 15.12 2.79
CA PRO A 317 -2.13 15.92 3.90
C PRO A 317 -3.00 15.11 4.86
N GLY A 318 -2.92 15.47 6.17
CA GLY A 318 -3.84 15.03 7.22
C GLY A 318 -5.08 15.92 7.32
N LEU A 319 -5.61 16.12 8.54
CA LEU A 319 -6.78 16.97 8.82
C LEU A 319 -6.43 18.29 9.52
N ALA A 320 -5.25 18.85 9.26
CA ALA A 320 -4.89 20.17 9.73
C ALA A 320 -5.69 21.26 8.97
N ALA A 321 -5.82 22.46 9.59
CA ALA A 321 -6.45 23.59 8.91
C ALA A 321 -5.74 23.93 7.59
N GLY A 322 -6.51 24.26 6.56
CA GLY A 322 -6.02 24.54 5.22
C GLY A 322 -5.75 23.32 4.35
N GLN A 323 -5.79 22.12 4.92
CA GLN A 323 -5.59 20.88 4.17
C GLN A 323 -6.89 20.42 3.49
N PRO A 324 -6.80 19.65 2.38
CA PRO A 324 -7.96 19.04 1.74
C PRO A 324 -8.76 18.18 2.73
N ALA A 325 -10.08 18.29 2.67
CA ALA A 325 -10.98 17.51 3.52
C ALA A 325 -11.20 16.12 2.92
N ASP A 326 -10.23 15.24 3.15
CA ASP A 326 -10.30 13.82 2.85
C ASP A 326 -10.41 13.07 4.19
N LEU A 327 -11.62 12.67 4.58
CA LEU A 327 -11.89 12.08 5.90
C LEU A 327 -12.96 10.99 5.87
N VAL A 328 -12.92 10.14 6.88
CA VAL A 328 -13.92 9.09 7.14
C VAL A 328 -14.44 9.24 8.56
N VAL A 329 -15.75 9.03 8.74
CA VAL A 329 -16.41 9.11 10.05
C VAL A 329 -17.01 7.75 10.41
N TYR A 330 -16.85 7.37 11.67
CA TYR A 330 -17.40 6.15 12.26
C TYR A 330 -18.31 6.47 13.45
N ASP A 331 -19.31 5.62 13.70
CA ASP A 331 -20.23 5.75 14.83
C ASP A 331 -19.63 5.29 16.17
N SER A 332 -18.60 4.46 16.11
CA SER A 332 -17.92 3.92 17.29
C SER A 332 -16.41 4.05 17.18
N ASP A 333 -15.73 4.04 18.33
CA ASP A 333 -14.28 4.21 18.40
C ASP A 333 -13.51 3.04 17.74
N PRO A 334 -12.84 3.26 16.60
CA PRO A 334 -12.08 2.21 15.93
C PRO A 334 -10.90 1.67 16.77
N ARG A 335 -10.41 2.42 17.75
CA ARG A 335 -9.35 1.98 18.66
C ARG A 335 -9.83 0.84 19.58
N ARG A 336 -11.14 0.77 19.85
CA ARG A 336 -11.76 -0.29 20.66
C ARG A 336 -12.18 -1.50 19.83
N ASP A 337 -12.64 -1.25 18.60
CA ASP A 337 -13.11 -2.32 17.72
C ASP A 337 -12.88 -1.97 16.24
N LEU A 338 -11.91 -2.63 15.61
CA LEU A 338 -11.59 -2.44 14.19
C LEU A 338 -12.69 -2.93 13.23
N ARG A 339 -13.70 -3.67 13.69
CA ARG A 339 -14.81 -4.10 12.84
C ARG A 339 -15.60 -2.93 12.28
N VAL A 340 -15.62 -1.80 13.00
CA VAL A 340 -16.29 -0.58 12.55
C VAL A 340 -15.71 -0.01 11.26
N LEU A 341 -14.45 -0.29 10.94
CA LEU A 341 -13.80 0.15 9.70
C LEU A 341 -14.52 -0.35 8.43
N GLY A 342 -15.21 -1.49 8.53
CA GLY A 342 -16.00 -2.01 7.42
C GLY A 342 -17.30 -1.23 7.15
N HIS A 343 -17.69 -0.31 8.02
CA HIS A 343 -18.97 0.40 7.99
C HIS A 343 -18.79 1.90 8.22
N PRO A 344 -18.11 2.62 7.29
CA PRO A 344 -17.99 4.07 7.41
C PRO A 344 -19.39 4.71 7.34
N ARG A 345 -19.68 5.55 8.35
CA ARG A 345 -20.93 6.32 8.39
C ARG A 345 -20.95 7.42 7.34
N LEU A 346 -19.82 8.10 7.17
CA LEU A 346 -19.67 9.20 6.22
C LEU A 346 -18.27 9.14 5.62
N ILE A 347 -18.20 9.34 4.33
CA ILE A 347 -16.93 9.55 3.60
C ILE A 347 -16.99 10.92 2.95
N VAL A 348 -15.99 11.76 3.22
CA VAL A 348 -15.80 13.05 2.56
C VAL A 348 -14.50 13.00 1.78
N LEU A 349 -14.58 13.22 0.48
CA LEU A 349 -13.46 13.23 -0.43
C LEU A 349 -13.37 14.59 -1.12
N ARG A 350 -12.22 15.25 -1.05
CA ARG A 350 -12.02 16.61 -1.57
C ARG A 350 -13.09 17.58 -1.08
N GLY A 351 -13.52 17.43 0.16
CA GLY A 351 -14.54 18.27 0.79
C GLY A 351 -15.97 18.00 0.35
N GLN A 352 -16.22 16.95 -0.42
CA GLN A 352 -17.57 16.55 -0.82
C GLN A 352 -17.96 15.22 -0.19
N PRO A 353 -19.15 15.11 0.44
CA PRO A 353 -19.68 13.81 0.84
C PRO A 353 -19.89 12.94 -0.39
N VAL A 354 -19.28 11.73 -0.39
CA VAL A 354 -19.42 10.75 -1.47
C VAL A 354 -20.16 9.51 -1.02
N ARG A 355 -20.33 9.34 0.31
CA ARG A 355 -21.16 8.35 0.96
C ARG A 355 -21.55 8.86 2.35
N GLY A 356 -22.81 8.71 2.72
CA GLY A 356 -23.36 9.06 4.02
C GLY A 356 -24.79 8.55 4.16
#